data_0d3924fae60866fd7141099e2662270f
#
_entry.id   0d3924fae60866fd7141099e2662270f
#
_cell.length_a   1.000
_cell.length_b   1.000
_cell.length_c   1.000
_cell.angle_alpha   90.00
_cell.angle_beta   90.00
_cell.angle_gamma   90.00
#
_symmetry.space_group_name_H-M   'P 1'
#
loop_
_entity.id
_entity.type
_entity.pdbx_description
1 polymer ?
#
loop_
_entity_poly.entity_id
_entity_poly.type
_entity_poly.pdbx_seq_one_letter_code
_entity_poly.pdbx_strand_id
1 'polypeptide(L)'
;MRYERSGPRVENPRTETKRGCPYDCGLCPSHETPTVLANIDITNRCNLRCPICFANAAESGYVLEPSIGEIRQMLINLRSNRPFPCPSVQFSGGEPTVREDFAEIVAMAREVGFPQVQVATNGIMLAKDPGYAAKLKAAGLSTVYLQFDGVNERPYLIARGYNALPQKIRAVENCEKAHLGIVLVPTLVKNVNDDQLGGMIDFGVNHIGVVRALNIQPESFTGRTDLQNLAAQRITIPDVLRKIEEQTGGEIGVGDFYPVPFVIPVSEFISAWSERHQVEFTCHPACGAATYIFVADGKKIPITRFMDVEGFLEYLTNLSTKLRERPGRLTKSRVLLNIARSFGKFVDDEKKPPGLKVRSLMLSVLGSGTYSSLGEFHSKTMMIGVMHFMDPFNFDLDRVRKCAIHYATPDGRIIPFCTYNSIHRIQVESKLGVPMDEWNARKAAKEAQARRG
;
A
#
# COMPACT_ATOMS: atom_id res chain seq x y z
N MET A 1 8.12 -22.59 5.28
CA MET A 1 7.88 -22.39 3.83
C MET A 1 9.06 -21.64 3.20
N ARG A 2 9.33 -21.80 1.88
CA ARG A 2 10.50 -21.22 1.19
C ARG A 2 10.64 -19.69 1.32
N TYR A 3 9.55 -18.98 1.57
CA TYR A 3 9.46 -17.51 1.63
C TYR A 3 9.15 -16.97 3.03
N GLU A 4 9.15 -17.81 4.05
CA GLU A 4 8.85 -17.39 5.40
C GLU A 4 10.13 -17.05 6.13
N ARG A 5 10.36 -15.78 6.39
CA ARG A 5 11.48 -15.27 7.18
C ARG A 5 10.98 -14.25 8.17
N SER A 6 11.55 -14.25 9.36
CA SER A 6 11.39 -13.16 10.30
C SER A 6 12.31 -12.01 9.90
N GLY A 7 11.78 -10.80 9.89
CA GLY A 7 12.59 -9.60 9.72
C GLY A 7 13.41 -9.27 10.97
N PRO A 8 14.26 -8.26 10.91
CA PRO A 8 14.95 -7.78 12.10
C PRO A 8 13.91 -7.26 13.10
N ARG A 9 14.04 -7.70 14.37
CA ARG A 9 13.17 -7.24 15.44
C ARG A 9 13.32 -5.74 15.67
N VAL A 10 12.24 -5.11 16.11
CA VAL A 10 12.26 -3.70 16.51
C VAL A 10 13.12 -3.54 17.76
N GLU A 11 14.16 -2.70 17.69
CA GLU A 11 15.11 -2.49 18.78
C GLU A 11 14.60 -1.49 19.81
N ASN A 12 13.63 -0.64 19.46
CA ASN A 12 13.02 0.35 20.34
C ASN A 12 11.50 0.15 20.44
N PRO A 13 11.04 -0.90 21.15
CA PRO A 13 9.61 -1.17 21.33
C PRO A 13 8.95 -0.01 22.11
N ARG A 14 7.68 0.28 21.75
CA ARG A 14 6.95 1.44 22.29
C ARG A 14 5.81 1.05 23.22
N THR A 15 5.67 -0.23 23.52
CA THR A 15 4.59 -0.75 24.37
C THR A 15 5.13 -1.81 25.31
N GLU A 16 4.77 -1.68 26.59
CA GLU A 16 5.01 -2.75 27.57
C GLU A 16 4.07 -3.92 27.31
N THR A 17 4.56 -5.14 27.52
CA THR A 17 3.76 -6.35 27.39
C THR A 17 3.15 -6.69 28.75
N LYS A 18 1.81 -6.57 28.88
CA LYS A 18 1.05 -6.90 30.10
C LYS A 18 0.08 -8.05 29.88
N ARG A 19 -0.67 -8.03 28.77
CA ARG A 19 -1.69 -9.03 28.42
C ARG A 19 -1.29 -9.90 27.25
N GLY A 20 -0.19 -9.58 26.57
CA GLY A 20 0.31 -10.28 25.39
C GLY A 20 -0.36 -9.86 24.08
N CYS A 21 0.10 -10.46 22.98
CA CYS A 21 -0.44 -10.24 21.66
C CYS A 21 -1.84 -10.89 21.54
N PRO A 22 -2.86 -10.20 20.98
CA PRO A 22 -2.80 -8.92 20.25
C PRO A 22 -3.18 -7.68 21.08
N TYR A 23 -3.36 -7.81 22.41
CA TYR A 23 -3.94 -6.76 23.24
C TYR A 23 -2.97 -5.63 23.58
N ASP A 24 -1.68 -5.92 23.66
CA ASP A 24 -0.62 -4.93 23.94
C ASP A 24 0.08 -4.44 22.64
N CYS A 25 -0.65 -4.37 21.53
CA CYS A 25 -0.07 -3.94 20.26
C CYS A 25 0.43 -2.49 20.29
N GLY A 26 1.62 -2.29 19.78
CA GLY A 26 2.32 -1.01 19.73
C GLY A 26 3.80 -1.18 19.37
N LEU A 27 4.15 -2.12 18.49
CA LEU A 27 5.50 -2.65 18.26
C LEU A 27 6.11 -3.16 19.57
N CYS A 28 5.43 -4.13 20.18
CA CYS A 28 5.94 -4.81 21.36
C CYS A 28 7.15 -5.70 21.03
N PRO A 29 7.91 -6.17 22.05
CA PRO A 29 9.11 -6.98 21.83
C PRO A 29 8.89 -8.30 21.07
N SER A 30 7.64 -8.81 21.03
CA SER A 30 7.29 -10.04 20.27
C SER A 30 6.99 -9.80 18.79
N HIS A 31 7.02 -8.55 18.30
CA HIS A 31 6.79 -8.22 16.90
C HIS A 31 8.05 -8.52 16.05
N GLU A 32 7.86 -9.20 14.93
CA GLU A 32 8.95 -9.82 14.16
C GLU A 32 9.28 -9.06 12.86
N THR A 33 8.60 -7.94 12.59
CA THR A 33 8.76 -7.19 11.33
C THR A 33 8.69 -5.69 11.59
N PRO A 34 9.63 -4.90 11.09
CA PRO A 34 9.59 -3.45 11.24
C PRO A 34 8.48 -2.83 10.36
N THR A 35 8.16 -1.57 10.64
CA THR A 35 7.17 -0.83 9.86
C THR A 35 7.72 -0.48 8.48
N VAL A 36 7.13 -1.07 7.45
CA VAL A 36 7.43 -0.77 6.03
C VAL A 36 6.52 0.34 5.52
N LEU A 37 5.24 0.26 5.86
CA LEU A 37 4.24 1.28 5.56
C LEU A 37 3.49 1.64 6.84
N ALA A 38 3.50 2.91 7.19
CA ALA A 38 2.68 3.42 8.28
C ALA A 38 1.43 4.12 7.75
N ASN A 39 0.28 3.82 8.34
CA ASN A 39 -0.95 4.59 8.17
C ASN A 39 -1.09 5.58 9.32
N ILE A 40 -1.54 6.79 9.00
CA ILE A 40 -1.94 7.80 9.96
C ILE A 40 -3.35 8.24 9.60
N ASP A 41 -4.31 7.92 10.47
CA ASP A 41 -5.64 8.48 10.37
C ASP A 41 -5.59 9.94 10.84
N ILE A 42 -5.55 10.86 9.89
CA ILE A 42 -5.48 12.30 10.18
C ILE A 42 -6.85 12.90 10.51
N THR A 43 -7.91 12.19 10.18
CA THR A 43 -9.30 12.49 10.56
C THR A 43 -10.15 11.26 10.35
N ASN A 44 -11.12 11.01 11.24
CA ASN A 44 -12.15 10.00 10.97
C ASN A 44 -13.42 10.61 10.35
N ARG A 45 -13.43 11.91 10.07
CA ARG A 45 -14.50 12.56 9.28
C ARG A 45 -14.43 12.09 7.83
N CYS A 46 -15.58 11.93 7.22
CA CYS A 46 -15.69 11.55 5.81
C CYS A 46 -16.83 12.33 5.13
N ASN A 47 -16.67 12.61 3.85
CA ASN A 47 -17.72 13.19 3.00
C ASN A 47 -18.62 12.13 2.36
N LEU A 48 -18.46 10.84 2.74
CA LEU A 48 -19.30 9.72 2.33
C LEU A 48 -19.78 8.91 3.53
N ARG A 49 -20.88 8.17 3.32
CA ARG A 49 -21.46 7.19 4.26
C ARG A 49 -21.62 5.84 3.57
N CYS A 50 -20.48 5.25 3.16
CA CYS A 50 -20.46 4.00 2.42
C CYS A 50 -21.11 2.85 3.20
N PRO A 51 -22.00 2.04 2.60
CA PRO A 51 -22.51 0.80 3.22
C PRO A 51 -21.38 -0.16 3.62
N ILE A 52 -20.34 -0.25 2.83
CA ILE A 52 -19.14 -1.06 3.15
C ILE A 52 -17.99 -0.10 3.49
N CYS A 53 -17.56 -0.09 4.78
CA CYS A 53 -16.49 0.78 5.27
C CYS A 53 -15.80 0.14 6.48
N PHE A 54 -14.62 -0.43 6.28
CA PHE A 54 -13.85 -1.09 7.34
C PHE A 54 -13.48 -0.17 8.52
N ALA A 55 -13.37 1.14 8.28
CA ALA A 55 -13.05 2.13 9.29
C ALA A 55 -14.27 2.64 10.08
N ASN A 56 -15.50 2.28 9.68
CA ASN A 56 -16.74 2.86 10.23
C ASN A 56 -16.71 4.39 10.30
N ALA A 57 -16.12 5.02 9.30
CA ALA A 57 -15.89 6.46 9.28
C ALA A 57 -17.21 7.26 9.43
N ALA A 58 -17.13 8.36 10.18
CA ALA A 58 -18.22 9.28 10.49
C ALA A 58 -19.38 8.70 11.33
N GLU A 59 -19.25 7.51 11.94
CA GLU A 59 -20.31 6.87 12.73
C GLU A 59 -19.82 6.26 14.06
N SER A 60 -18.58 6.48 14.45
CA SER A 60 -18.04 5.97 15.72
C SER A 60 -18.55 6.71 16.96
N GLY A 61 -19.30 7.80 16.80
CA GLY A 61 -19.74 8.69 17.90
C GLY A 61 -18.69 9.68 18.38
N TYR A 62 -17.45 9.59 17.86
CA TYR A 62 -16.33 10.45 18.20
C TYR A 62 -15.68 11.03 16.95
N VAL A 63 -15.13 12.22 17.04
CA VAL A 63 -14.25 12.81 16.02
C VAL A 63 -12.82 12.74 16.54
N LEU A 64 -12.02 11.91 15.87
CA LEU A 64 -10.58 11.86 16.05
C LEU A 64 -9.92 12.62 14.88
N GLU A 65 -9.42 13.81 15.19
CA GLU A 65 -8.71 14.66 14.23
C GLU A 65 -7.47 15.24 14.90
N PRO A 66 -6.33 14.51 14.86
CA PRO A 66 -5.10 14.95 15.49
C PRO A 66 -4.65 16.32 14.96
N SER A 67 -4.12 17.14 15.85
CA SER A 67 -3.50 18.41 15.51
C SER A 67 -2.25 18.23 14.64
N ILE A 68 -1.81 19.26 13.94
CA ILE A 68 -0.56 19.25 13.15
C ILE A 68 0.63 18.84 14.03
N GLY A 69 0.67 19.31 15.29
CA GLY A 69 1.72 18.95 16.25
C GLY A 69 1.74 17.45 16.58
N GLU A 70 0.57 16.85 16.83
CA GLU A 70 0.46 15.41 17.09
C GLU A 70 0.82 14.59 15.85
N ILE A 71 0.39 15.01 14.64
CA ILE A 71 0.77 14.36 13.39
C ILE A 71 2.29 14.43 13.20
N ARG A 72 2.92 15.59 13.44
CA ARG A 72 4.39 15.74 13.38
C ARG A 72 5.08 14.77 14.34
N GLN A 73 4.57 14.63 15.57
CA GLN A 73 5.14 13.71 16.55
C GLN A 73 5.01 12.24 16.10
N MET A 74 3.85 11.85 15.54
CA MET A 74 3.67 10.50 14.96
C MET A 74 4.67 10.23 13.82
N LEU A 75 4.88 11.19 12.93
CA LEU A 75 5.87 11.10 11.85
C LEU A 75 7.29 10.94 12.38
N ILE A 76 7.70 11.75 13.37
CA ILE A 76 9.00 11.64 14.03
C ILE A 76 9.17 10.29 14.70
N ASN A 77 8.15 9.79 15.39
CA ASN A 77 8.17 8.49 16.04
C ASN A 77 8.42 7.36 15.03
N LEU A 78 7.77 7.38 13.88
CA LEU A 78 7.95 6.40 12.80
C LEU A 78 9.38 6.47 12.21
N ARG A 79 9.92 7.67 12.01
CA ARG A 79 11.28 7.85 11.49
C ARG A 79 12.37 7.51 12.50
N SER A 80 12.04 7.47 13.79
CA SER A 80 12.95 7.03 14.85
C SER A 80 12.98 5.53 15.08
N ASN A 81 12.21 4.72 14.35
CA ASN A 81 12.23 3.26 14.46
C ASN A 81 13.61 2.69 14.12
N ARG A 82 13.98 1.62 14.83
CA ARG A 82 15.23 0.88 14.64
C ARG A 82 14.92 -0.59 14.35
N PRO A 83 15.72 -1.30 13.54
CA PRO A 83 17.04 -0.93 13.00
C PRO A 83 16.97 0.04 11.81
N PHE A 84 15.80 0.30 11.22
CA PHE A 84 15.67 1.29 10.16
C PHE A 84 14.42 2.15 10.29
N PRO A 85 14.50 3.43 9.89
CA PRO A 85 13.37 4.33 9.91
C PRO A 85 12.26 3.85 8.96
N CYS A 86 10.97 4.00 9.36
CA CYS A 86 9.86 3.71 8.47
C CYS A 86 9.97 4.50 7.15
N PRO A 87 9.99 3.85 5.97
CA PRO A 87 10.24 4.55 4.70
C PRO A 87 9.00 5.18 4.09
N SER A 88 7.81 4.67 4.41
CA SER A 88 6.59 5.06 3.71
C SER A 88 5.49 5.42 4.69
N VAL A 89 4.79 6.53 4.43
CA VAL A 89 3.60 6.93 5.17
C VAL A 89 2.41 7.07 4.24
N GLN A 90 1.26 6.58 4.69
CA GLN A 90 -0.04 6.75 4.06
C GLN A 90 -0.96 7.54 4.98
N PHE A 91 -1.41 8.69 4.54
CA PHE A 91 -2.48 9.40 5.22
C PHE A 91 -3.82 8.76 4.87
N SER A 92 -4.60 8.48 5.91
CA SER A 92 -5.88 7.79 5.83
C SER A 92 -6.86 8.31 6.89
N GLY A 93 -7.90 7.55 7.17
CA GLY A 93 -8.93 7.84 8.16
C GLY A 93 -10.32 7.62 7.60
N GLY A 94 -11.20 8.62 7.74
CA GLY A 94 -12.43 8.70 6.95
C GLY A 94 -12.09 9.11 5.53
N GLU A 95 -11.90 10.42 5.32
CA GLU A 95 -11.41 10.96 4.05
C GLU A 95 -10.38 12.07 4.34
N PRO A 96 -9.08 11.82 4.12
CA PRO A 96 -8.03 12.79 4.44
C PRO A 96 -8.18 14.14 3.74
N THR A 97 -8.69 14.13 2.52
CA THR A 97 -8.82 15.34 1.69
C THR A 97 -9.92 16.30 2.13
N VAL A 98 -10.70 15.96 3.17
CA VAL A 98 -11.65 16.92 3.79
C VAL A 98 -10.97 17.91 4.75
N ARG A 99 -9.69 17.65 5.11
CA ARG A 99 -8.87 18.58 5.89
C ARG A 99 -8.34 19.69 4.99
N GLU A 100 -8.52 20.92 5.37
CA GLU A 100 -8.04 22.10 4.62
C GLU A 100 -6.51 22.19 4.62
N ASP A 101 -5.87 21.75 5.71
CA ASP A 101 -4.43 21.73 5.93
C ASP A 101 -3.74 20.48 5.38
N PHE A 102 -4.43 19.62 4.60
CA PHE A 102 -3.88 18.35 4.13
C PHE A 102 -2.58 18.51 3.31
N ALA A 103 -2.48 19.53 2.47
CA ALA A 103 -1.27 19.80 1.70
C ALA A 103 -0.07 20.17 2.60
N GLU A 104 -0.30 20.88 3.70
CA GLU A 104 0.72 21.18 4.72
C GLU A 104 1.18 19.91 5.44
N ILE A 105 0.25 19.01 5.78
CA ILE A 105 0.56 17.71 6.37
C ILE A 105 1.43 16.87 5.43
N VAL A 106 1.16 16.87 4.14
CA VAL A 106 1.98 16.19 3.12
C VAL A 106 3.41 16.78 3.09
N ALA A 107 3.52 18.10 3.04
CA ALA A 107 4.82 18.79 3.05
C ALA A 107 5.62 18.46 4.32
N MET A 108 4.96 18.48 5.48
CA MET A 108 5.56 18.13 6.76
C MET A 108 6.12 16.70 6.79
N ALA A 109 5.44 15.73 6.17
CA ALA A 109 5.97 14.37 6.08
C ALA A 109 7.27 14.30 5.26
N ARG A 110 7.37 15.11 4.20
CA ARG A 110 8.61 15.24 3.42
C ARG A 110 9.72 15.90 4.22
N GLU A 111 9.43 16.95 4.97
CA GLU A 111 10.39 17.63 5.87
C GLU A 111 10.96 16.68 6.92
N VAL A 112 10.09 15.84 7.52
CA VAL A 112 10.49 14.80 8.50
C VAL A 112 11.33 13.68 7.85
N GLY A 113 11.38 13.63 6.51
CA GLY A 113 12.31 12.79 5.76
C GLY A 113 11.67 11.48 5.24
N PHE A 114 10.36 11.41 5.04
CA PHE A 114 9.74 10.26 4.37
C PHE A 114 10.05 10.28 2.86
N PRO A 115 10.70 9.24 2.32
CA PRO A 115 10.92 9.14 0.87
C PRO A 115 9.64 8.82 0.10
N GLN A 116 8.65 8.18 0.73
CA GLN A 116 7.36 7.85 0.12
C GLN A 116 6.22 8.38 0.99
N VAL A 117 5.42 9.27 0.40
CA VAL A 117 4.22 9.84 1.03
C VAL A 117 3.03 9.56 0.12
N GLN A 118 2.00 8.91 0.65
CA GLN A 118 0.80 8.57 -0.11
C GLN A 118 -0.48 8.89 0.64
N VAL A 119 -1.60 8.95 -0.08
CA VAL A 119 -2.93 9.20 0.48
C VAL A 119 -3.90 8.13 0.04
N ALA A 120 -4.63 7.53 0.99
CA ALA A 120 -5.82 6.72 0.70
C ALA A 120 -7.03 7.65 0.62
N THR A 121 -7.71 7.71 -0.52
CA THR A 121 -8.80 8.66 -0.76
C THR A 121 -9.90 8.09 -1.63
N ASN A 122 -11.12 8.57 -1.40
CA ASN A 122 -12.25 8.32 -2.28
C ASN A 122 -12.18 9.13 -3.60
N GLY A 123 -11.26 10.09 -3.73
CA GLY A 123 -10.99 10.84 -4.95
C GLY A 123 -11.97 11.96 -5.28
N ILE A 124 -12.99 12.24 -4.45
CA ILE A 124 -14.00 13.28 -4.74
C ILE A 124 -13.36 14.66 -4.88
N MET A 125 -12.43 15.01 -3.98
CA MET A 125 -11.75 16.31 -4.07
C MET A 125 -10.83 16.41 -5.28
N LEU A 126 -10.15 15.32 -5.65
CA LEU A 126 -9.34 15.24 -6.87
C LEU A 126 -10.20 15.41 -8.15
N ALA A 127 -11.43 14.88 -8.14
CA ALA A 127 -12.37 15.03 -9.26
C ALA A 127 -12.98 16.44 -9.34
N LYS A 128 -13.22 17.07 -8.18
CA LYS A 128 -13.92 18.37 -8.07
C LYS A 128 -13.01 19.54 -8.45
N ASP A 129 -11.76 19.50 -8.01
CA ASP A 129 -10.77 20.56 -8.24
C ASP A 129 -9.63 20.04 -9.15
N PRO A 130 -9.58 20.46 -10.42
CA PRO A 130 -8.54 20.06 -11.36
C PRO A 130 -7.11 20.45 -10.92
N GLY A 131 -6.96 21.50 -10.11
CA GLY A 131 -5.68 21.96 -9.59
C GLY A 131 -5.20 21.21 -8.35
N TYR A 132 -6.09 20.48 -7.68
CA TYR A 132 -5.79 19.86 -6.39
C TYR A 132 -4.69 18.77 -6.48
N ALA A 133 -4.71 17.95 -7.53
CA ALA A 133 -3.67 16.95 -7.76
C ALA A 133 -2.28 17.59 -7.93
N ALA A 134 -2.18 18.68 -8.67
CA ALA A 134 -0.93 19.43 -8.84
C ALA A 134 -0.46 20.07 -7.53
N LYS A 135 -1.38 20.63 -6.73
CA LYS A 135 -1.10 21.16 -5.39
C LYS A 135 -0.51 20.10 -4.47
N LEU A 136 -1.12 18.91 -4.41
CA LEU A 136 -0.63 17.82 -3.58
C LEU A 136 0.72 17.29 -4.05
N LYS A 137 0.94 17.20 -5.36
CA LYS A 137 2.24 16.82 -5.91
C LYS A 137 3.32 17.84 -5.56
N ALA A 138 3.05 19.12 -5.68
CA ALA A 138 3.97 20.20 -5.30
C ALA A 138 4.29 20.16 -3.80
N ALA A 139 3.34 19.78 -2.95
CA ALA A 139 3.56 19.53 -1.53
C ALA A 139 4.43 18.27 -1.25
N GLY A 140 4.68 17.43 -2.25
CA GLY A 140 5.53 16.25 -2.14
C GLY A 140 4.78 14.91 -2.06
N LEU A 141 3.46 14.87 -2.37
CA LEU A 141 2.73 13.61 -2.47
C LEU A 141 3.32 12.75 -3.59
N SER A 142 3.62 11.49 -3.27
CA SER A 142 4.22 10.56 -4.23
C SER A 142 3.16 9.75 -4.98
N THR A 143 2.08 9.35 -4.30
CA THR A 143 1.10 8.41 -4.84
C THR A 143 -0.28 8.64 -4.24
N VAL A 144 -1.30 8.55 -5.09
CA VAL A 144 -2.71 8.47 -4.69
C VAL A 144 -3.14 7.01 -4.65
N TYR A 145 -3.58 6.55 -3.50
CA TYR A 145 -4.21 5.25 -3.27
C TYR A 145 -5.72 5.44 -3.45
N LEU A 146 -6.17 5.35 -4.70
CA LEU A 146 -7.51 5.72 -5.11
C LEU A 146 -8.49 4.55 -4.97
N GLN A 147 -9.49 4.70 -4.14
CA GLN A 147 -10.60 3.75 -4.09
C GLN A 147 -11.28 3.67 -5.46
N PHE A 148 -11.34 2.44 -6.04
CA PHE A 148 -11.84 2.19 -7.39
C PHE A 148 -12.46 0.80 -7.48
N ASP A 149 -13.78 0.67 -7.31
CA ASP A 149 -14.45 -0.62 -7.08
C ASP A 149 -14.93 -1.33 -8.36
N GLY A 150 -14.83 -0.69 -9.52
CA GLY A 150 -15.27 -1.31 -10.78
C GLY A 150 -15.29 -0.33 -11.95
N VAL A 151 -15.62 -0.86 -13.13
CA VAL A 151 -15.67 -0.14 -14.40
C VAL A 151 -17.10 0.17 -14.85
N ASN A 152 -18.10 -0.15 -14.03
CA ASN A 152 -19.48 0.26 -14.21
C ASN A 152 -20.08 0.76 -12.88
N GLU A 153 -21.32 1.21 -12.88
CA GLU A 153 -21.96 1.86 -11.72
C GLU A 153 -22.35 0.89 -10.59
N ARG A 154 -22.65 -0.39 -10.90
CA ARG A 154 -23.22 -1.38 -9.98
C ARG A 154 -22.43 -1.52 -8.67
N PRO A 155 -21.08 -1.72 -8.67
CA PRO A 155 -20.31 -1.80 -7.43
C PRO A 155 -20.42 -0.57 -6.55
N TYR A 156 -20.46 0.60 -7.17
CA TYR A 156 -20.52 1.86 -6.44
C TYR A 156 -21.89 2.08 -5.78
N LEU A 157 -22.98 1.72 -6.47
CA LEU A 157 -24.32 1.80 -5.89
C LEU A 157 -24.44 0.89 -4.65
N ILE A 158 -23.87 -0.31 -4.71
CA ILE A 158 -23.94 -1.27 -3.61
C ILE A 158 -22.96 -0.91 -2.48
N ALA A 159 -21.68 -0.72 -2.79
CA ALA A 159 -20.64 -0.56 -1.77
C ALA A 159 -20.51 0.89 -1.27
N ARG A 160 -20.91 1.91 -2.05
CA ARG A 160 -20.73 3.34 -1.72
C ARG A 160 -22.05 4.11 -1.57
N GLY A 161 -23.18 3.51 -1.99
CA GLY A 161 -24.51 4.11 -1.89
C GLY A 161 -24.85 5.11 -2.99
N TYR A 162 -23.97 5.31 -3.99
CA TYR A 162 -24.22 6.18 -5.15
C TYR A 162 -23.25 5.85 -6.29
N ASN A 163 -23.58 6.28 -7.53
CA ASN A 163 -22.68 6.07 -8.68
C ASN A 163 -21.48 7.03 -8.62
N ALA A 164 -20.35 6.54 -8.09
CA ALA A 164 -19.10 7.30 -7.98
C ALA A 164 -18.20 7.20 -9.22
N LEU A 165 -18.48 6.33 -10.18
CA LEU A 165 -17.62 6.07 -11.33
C LEU A 165 -17.21 7.34 -12.11
N PRO A 166 -18.13 8.28 -12.44
CA PRO A 166 -17.74 9.50 -13.16
C PRO A 166 -16.71 10.35 -12.42
N GLN A 167 -16.78 10.35 -11.08
CA GLN A 167 -15.79 11.07 -10.25
C GLN A 167 -14.45 10.33 -10.23
N LYS A 168 -14.46 8.98 -10.22
CA LYS A 168 -13.22 8.18 -10.29
C LYS A 168 -12.46 8.44 -11.58
N ILE A 169 -13.16 8.45 -12.71
CA ILE A 169 -12.56 8.75 -14.02
C ILE A 169 -11.95 10.16 -14.00
N ARG A 170 -12.69 11.19 -13.58
CA ARG A 170 -12.16 12.56 -13.49
C ARG A 170 -10.97 12.69 -12.54
N ALA A 171 -10.98 11.96 -11.41
CA ALA A 171 -9.85 11.96 -10.48
C ALA A 171 -8.59 11.38 -11.15
N VAL A 172 -8.72 10.30 -11.92
CA VAL A 172 -7.61 9.71 -12.69
C VAL A 172 -7.10 10.71 -13.73
N GLU A 173 -7.98 11.32 -14.53
CA GLU A 173 -7.62 12.34 -15.54
C GLU A 173 -6.88 13.55 -14.93
N ASN A 174 -7.33 14.03 -13.77
CA ASN A 174 -6.69 15.15 -13.09
C ASN A 174 -5.32 14.77 -12.49
N CYS A 175 -5.17 13.56 -12.00
CA CYS A 175 -3.87 13.03 -11.58
C CYS A 175 -2.93 12.83 -12.76
N GLU A 176 -3.43 12.39 -13.92
CA GLU A 176 -2.66 12.23 -15.15
C GLU A 176 -2.09 13.59 -15.61
N LYS A 177 -2.93 14.63 -15.69
CA LYS A 177 -2.50 16.01 -16.00
C LYS A 177 -1.43 16.51 -15.04
N ALA A 178 -1.51 16.14 -13.77
CA ALA A 178 -0.53 16.50 -12.74
C ALA A 178 0.70 15.56 -12.73
N HIS A 179 0.73 14.50 -13.53
CA HIS A 179 1.71 13.42 -13.46
C HIS A 179 1.85 12.84 -12.04
N LEU A 180 0.78 12.71 -11.31
CA LEU A 180 0.73 12.15 -9.96
C LEU A 180 0.30 10.68 -10.03
N GLY A 181 1.20 9.76 -9.66
CA GLY A 181 0.99 8.32 -9.77
C GLY A 181 -0.20 7.83 -8.93
N ILE A 182 -0.92 6.84 -9.47
CA ILE A 182 -2.11 6.26 -8.84
C ILE A 182 -1.91 4.76 -8.62
N VAL A 183 -2.40 4.27 -7.50
CA VAL A 183 -2.73 2.87 -7.26
C VAL A 183 -4.26 2.77 -7.20
N LEU A 184 -4.86 1.96 -8.07
CA LEU A 184 -6.29 1.65 -8.00
C LEU A 184 -6.54 0.62 -6.91
N VAL A 185 -7.52 0.87 -6.05
CA VAL A 185 -7.77 0.06 -4.85
C VAL A 185 -9.24 -0.34 -4.79
N PRO A 186 -9.63 -1.46 -5.40
CA PRO A 186 -10.96 -2.01 -5.23
C PRO A 186 -11.10 -2.72 -3.88
N THR A 187 -12.19 -2.43 -3.17
CA THR A 187 -12.72 -3.34 -2.16
C THR A 187 -13.48 -4.43 -2.89
N LEU A 188 -12.93 -5.63 -2.92
CA LEU A 188 -13.50 -6.73 -3.66
C LEU A 188 -14.50 -7.50 -2.82
N VAL A 189 -15.74 -7.51 -3.27
CA VAL A 189 -16.88 -8.19 -2.62
C VAL A 189 -17.44 -9.24 -3.58
N LYS A 190 -17.50 -10.47 -3.14
CA LYS A 190 -18.02 -11.58 -3.95
C LYS A 190 -19.45 -11.30 -4.38
N ASN A 191 -19.79 -11.59 -5.63
CA ASN A 191 -21.09 -11.35 -6.29
C ASN A 191 -21.45 -9.86 -6.45
N VAL A 192 -20.54 -8.92 -6.13
CA VAL A 192 -20.75 -7.49 -6.33
C VAL A 192 -19.86 -6.95 -7.44
N ASN A 193 -18.56 -7.20 -7.37
CA ASN A 193 -17.58 -6.69 -8.33
C ASN A 193 -16.45 -7.68 -8.67
N ASP A 194 -16.57 -8.91 -8.22
CA ASP A 194 -15.62 -9.97 -8.51
C ASP A 194 -15.66 -10.47 -9.97
N ASP A 195 -16.65 -10.02 -10.72
CA ASP A 195 -16.81 -10.17 -12.16
C ASP A 195 -16.15 -9.05 -12.99
N GLN A 196 -15.54 -8.05 -12.36
CA GLN A 196 -14.98 -6.87 -13.03
C GLN A 196 -13.44 -6.76 -12.97
N LEU A 197 -12.77 -7.80 -12.51
CA LEU A 197 -11.31 -7.79 -12.34
C LEU A 197 -10.58 -7.56 -13.66
N GLY A 198 -10.97 -8.25 -14.72
CA GLY A 198 -10.44 -8.05 -16.07
C GLY A 198 -10.62 -6.62 -16.56
N GLY A 199 -11.84 -6.07 -16.41
CA GLY A 199 -12.12 -4.67 -16.78
C GLY A 199 -11.33 -3.64 -15.98
N MET A 200 -11.09 -3.88 -14.68
CA MET A 200 -10.25 -3.01 -13.86
C MET A 200 -8.78 -3.07 -14.26
N ILE A 201 -8.29 -4.26 -14.65
CA ILE A 201 -6.93 -4.43 -15.20
C ILE A 201 -6.82 -3.66 -16.53
N ASP A 202 -7.77 -3.80 -17.44
CA ASP A 202 -7.80 -3.11 -18.71
C ASP A 202 -7.87 -1.58 -18.53
N PHE A 203 -8.67 -1.11 -17.58
CA PHE A 203 -8.72 0.31 -17.22
C PHE A 203 -7.33 0.79 -16.76
N GLY A 204 -6.66 0.06 -15.88
CA GLY A 204 -5.32 0.40 -15.41
C GLY A 204 -4.28 0.42 -16.55
N VAL A 205 -4.35 -0.54 -17.47
CA VAL A 205 -3.50 -0.64 -18.65
C VAL A 205 -3.72 0.56 -19.60
N ASN A 206 -4.97 0.96 -19.82
CA ASN A 206 -5.30 2.11 -20.66
C ASN A 206 -4.82 3.45 -20.05
N HIS A 207 -4.59 3.49 -18.75
CA HIS A 207 -4.05 4.64 -18.02
C HIS A 207 -2.63 4.38 -17.46
N ILE A 208 -1.84 3.52 -18.10
CA ILE A 208 -0.51 3.10 -17.60
C ILE A 208 0.48 4.27 -17.43
N GLY A 209 0.22 5.39 -18.10
CA GLY A 209 0.96 6.64 -17.90
C GLY A 209 0.91 7.16 -16.47
N VAL A 210 -0.14 6.85 -15.71
CA VAL A 210 -0.38 7.33 -14.34
C VAL A 210 -0.71 6.19 -13.37
N VAL A 211 -1.42 5.15 -13.79
CA VAL A 211 -1.75 3.99 -12.96
C VAL A 211 -0.53 3.08 -12.85
N ARG A 212 -0.01 2.95 -11.63
CA ARG A 212 1.19 2.16 -11.31
C ARG A 212 0.87 0.76 -10.79
N ALA A 213 -0.31 0.62 -10.20
CA ALA A 213 -0.75 -0.65 -9.66
C ALA A 213 -2.28 -0.75 -9.56
N LEU A 214 -2.76 -1.97 -9.58
CA LEU A 214 -4.07 -2.37 -9.09
C LEU A 214 -3.85 -3.22 -7.83
N ASN A 215 -4.27 -2.72 -6.65
CA ASN A 215 -4.14 -3.43 -5.39
C ASN A 215 -5.51 -3.88 -4.90
N ILE A 216 -5.88 -5.10 -5.23
CA ILE A 216 -7.19 -5.70 -4.97
C ILE A 216 -7.25 -6.08 -3.49
N GLN A 217 -8.27 -5.61 -2.79
CA GLN A 217 -8.47 -5.87 -1.37
C GLN A 217 -9.79 -6.63 -1.16
N PRO A 218 -9.76 -7.97 -1.01
CA PRO A 218 -10.91 -8.70 -0.53
C PRO A 218 -11.51 -8.03 0.71
N GLU A 219 -12.83 -7.95 0.79
CA GLU A 219 -13.52 -7.32 1.91
C GLU A 219 -13.07 -7.91 3.25
N SER A 220 -12.74 -7.02 4.18
CA SER A 220 -12.47 -7.34 5.57
C SER A 220 -13.71 -6.97 6.40
N PHE A 221 -14.28 -7.94 7.07
CA PHE A 221 -15.55 -7.80 7.82
C PHE A 221 -15.32 -7.11 9.17
N THR A 222 -14.88 -5.86 9.09
CA THR A 222 -14.70 -4.94 10.20
C THR A 222 -15.46 -3.64 9.94
N GLY A 223 -15.76 -2.88 10.96
CA GLY A 223 -16.46 -1.61 10.84
C GLY A 223 -17.89 -1.78 10.36
N ARG A 224 -18.26 -1.07 9.30
CA ARG A 224 -19.59 -1.15 8.69
C ARG A 224 -19.57 -2.12 7.52
N THR A 225 -20.24 -3.26 7.70
CA THR A 225 -20.30 -4.37 6.75
C THR A 225 -21.51 -5.23 7.03
N ASP A 226 -21.96 -6.01 6.06
CA ASP A 226 -23.08 -6.94 6.20
C ASP A 226 -22.61 -8.28 6.77
N LEU A 227 -22.62 -8.42 8.09
CA LEU A 227 -22.24 -9.66 8.76
C LEU A 227 -23.20 -10.83 8.53
N GLN A 228 -24.45 -10.57 8.16
CA GLN A 228 -25.43 -11.63 7.89
C GLN A 228 -25.08 -12.42 6.63
N ASN A 229 -24.45 -11.77 5.66
CA ASN A 229 -24.03 -12.35 4.39
C ASN A 229 -22.54 -12.68 4.30
N LEU A 230 -21.81 -12.67 5.42
CA LEU A 230 -20.36 -12.88 5.47
C LEU A 230 -19.91 -14.11 4.64
N ALA A 231 -20.54 -15.25 4.84
CA ALA A 231 -20.16 -16.49 4.14
C ALA A 231 -20.38 -16.39 2.62
N ALA A 232 -21.42 -15.66 2.19
CA ALA A 232 -21.73 -15.46 0.77
C ALA A 232 -20.82 -14.42 0.10
N GLN A 233 -20.35 -13.42 0.86
CA GLN A 233 -19.56 -12.28 0.34
C GLN A 233 -18.05 -12.48 0.48
N ARG A 234 -17.60 -13.43 1.32
CA ARG A 234 -16.17 -13.68 1.51
C ARG A 234 -15.55 -14.25 0.23
N ILE A 235 -14.45 -13.64 -0.17
CA ILE A 235 -13.59 -14.07 -1.27
C ILE A 235 -12.13 -14.14 -0.77
N THR A 236 -11.36 -15.13 -1.23
CA THR A 236 -9.99 -15.38 -0.80
C THR A 236 -8.99 -15.02 -1.91
N ILE A 237 -7.69 -14.91 -1.55
CA ILE A 237 -6.64 -14.65 -2.56
C ILE A 237 -6.68 -15.69 -3.69
N PRO A 238 -6.72 -17.02 -3.43
CA PRO A 238 -6.82 -18.00 -4.52
C PRO A 238 -8.05 -17.84 -5.41
N ASP A 239 -9.20 -17.42 -4.86
CA ASP A 239 -10.40 -17.15 -5.65
C ASP A 239 -10.20 -15.95 -6.59
N VAL A 240 -9.57 -14.87 -6.07
CA VAL A 240 -9.25 -13.67 -6.86
C VAL A 240 -8.31 -14.02 -8.01
N LEU A 241 -7.27 -14.81 -7.74
CA LEU A 241 -6.30 -15.19 -8.77
C LEU A 241 -6.95 -16.03 -9.90
N ARG A 242 -7.82 -17.00 -9.55
CA ARG A 242 -8.58 -17.75 -10.55
C ARG A 242 -9.51 -16.88 -11.38
N LYS A 243 -10.17 -15.91 -10.76
CA LYS A 243 -11.03 -14.96 -11.47
C LYS A 243 -10.24 -14.02 -12.39
N ILE A 244 -9.04 -13.62 -12.00
CA ILE A 244 -8.14 -12.85 -12.89
C ILE A 244 -7.79 -13.71 -14.12
N GLU A 245 -7.37 -14.95 -13.91
CA GLU A 245 -7.04 -15.88 -15.01
C GLU A 245 -8.21 -16.08 -15.96
N GLU A 246 -9.41 -16.33 -15.43
CA GLU A 246 -10.65 -16.49 -16.21
C GLU A 246 -10.97 -15.23 -17.01
N GLN A 247 -10.99 -14.06 -16.36
CA GLN A 247 -11.43 -12.79 -16.97
C GLN A 247 -10.38 -12.16 -17.91
N THR A 248 -9.13 -12.60 -17.82
CA THR A 248 -8.06 -12.20 -18.76
C THR A 248 -7.83 -13.25 -19.86
N GLY A 249 -8.67 -14.30 -19.94
CA GLY A 249 -8.50 -15.37 -20.93
C GLY A 249 -7.15 -16.10 -20.79
N GLY A 250 -6.58 -16.17 -19.60
CA GLY A 250 -5.30 -16.82 -19.33
C GLY A 250 -4.06 -15.96 -19.64
N GLU A 251 -4.21 -14.71 -20.07
CA GLU A 251 -3.08 -13.80 -20.25
C GLU A 251 -2.30 -13.65 -18.92
N ILE A 252 -3.04 -13.57 -17.80
CA ILE A 252 -2.49 -13.51 -16.44
C ILE A 252 -3.02 -14.70 -15.67
N GLY A 253 -2.16 -15.69 -15.41
CA GLY A 253 -2.53 -16.93 -14.74
C GLY A 253 -2.24 -16.93 -13.25
N VAL A 254 -2.84 -17.88 -12.52
CA VAL A 254 -2.57 -18.08 -11.07
C VAL A 254 -1.08 -18.27 -10.80
N GLY A 255 -0.36 -18.99 -11.68
CA GLY A 255 1.08 -19.24 -11.55
C GLY A 255 1.98 -18.03 -11.76
N ASP A 256 1.44 -16.88 -12.19
CA ASP A 256 2.20 -15.65 -12.39
C ASP A 256 2.34 -14.84 -11.10
N PHE A 257 1.64 -15.22 -10.02
CA PHE A 257 1.63 -14.50 -8.75
C PHE A 257 2.53 -15.16 -7.71
N TYR A 258 3.26 -14.33 -6.99
CA TYR A 258 4.10 -14.75 -5.87
C TYR A 258 3.66 -14.06 -4.57
N PRO A 259 3.80 -14.73 -3.41
CA PRO A 259 3.62 -14.08 -2.10
C PRO A 259 4.54 -12.88 -1.94
N VAL A 260 4.09 -11.82 -1.29
CA VAL A 260 4.86 -10.57 -1.12
C VAL A 260 6.29 -10.78 -0.61
N PRO A 261 6.58 -11.68 0.36
CA PRO A 261 7.95 -11.92 0.82
C PRO A 261 8.91 -12.47 -0.23
N PHE A 262 8.41 -12.87 -1.39
CA PHE A 262 9.23 -13.41 -2.49
C PHE A 262 10.31 -12.43 -2.96
N VAL A 263 10.09 -11.11 -2.80
CA VAL A 263 11.03 -10.07 -3.22
C VAL A 263 12.15 -9.77 -2.20
N ILE A 264 12.19 -10.45 -1.05
CA ILE A 264 13.21 -10.26 0.00
C ILE A 264 14.65 -10.32 -0.57
N PRO A 265 15.02 -11.26 -1.47
CA PRO A 265 16.36 -11.31 -2.04
C PRO A 265 16.80 -10.02 -2.73
N VAL A 266 15.86 -9.24 -3.27
CA VAL A 266 16.17 -7.92 -3.86
C VAL A 266 16.61 -6.94 -2.78
N SER A 267 15.88 -6.88 -1.66
CA SER A 267 16.22 -6.00 -0.52
C SER A 267 17.54 -6.42 0.13
N GLU A 268 17.76 -7.74 0.28
CA GLU A 268 19.03 -8.29 0.80
C GLU A 268 20.22 -7.94 -0.11
N PHE A 269 20.03 -8.02 -1.42
CA PHE A 269 21.06 -7.65 -2.39
C PHE A 269 21.37 -6.14 -2.31
N ILE A 270 20.36 -5.29 -2.30
CA ILE A 270 20.55 -3.85 -2.21
C ILE A 270 21.20 -3.46 -0.86
N SER A 271 20.83 -4.14 0.23
CA SER A 271 21.46 -3.94 1.55
C SER A 271 22.94 -4.28 1.53
N ALA A 272 23.31 -5.45 0.99
CA ALA A 272 24.69 -5.88 0.87
C ALA A 272 25.52 -5.00 -0.09
N TRP A 273 24.88 -4.52 -1.17
CA TRP A 273 25.48 -3.63 -2.15
C TRP A 273 25.75 -2.24 -1.61
N SER A 274 24.74 -1.64 -0.97
CA SER A 274 24.80 -0.25 -0.45
C SER A 274 25.47 -0.15 0.93
N GLU A 275 25.71 -1.28 1.59
CA GLU A 275 26.18 -1.36 2.99
C GLU A 275 25.24 -0.61 3.95
N ARG A 276 23.95 -0.54 3.59
CA ARG A 276 22.88 0.09 4.38
C ARG A 276 21.70 -0.86 4.44
N HIS A 277 21.17 -1.08 5.63
CA HIS A 277 19.97 -1.88 5.77
C HIS A 277 18.84 -1.30 4.94
N GLN A 278 18.27 -2.13 4.08
CA GLN A 278 17.05 -1.81 3.32
C GLN A 278 15.86 -2.48 3.99
N VAL A 279 14.71 -1.92 3.72
CA VAL A 279 13.44 -2.47 4.18
C VAL A 279 13.20 -3.83 3.52
N GLU A 280 12.92 -4.84 4.34
CA GLU A 280 12.56 -6.17 3.88
C GLU A 280 11.04 -6.39 4.04
N PHE A 281 10.40 -6.90 2.98
CA PHE A 281 8.97 -7.20 3.01
C PHE A 281 8.74 -8.58 3.65
N THR A 282 9.06 -8.70 4.93
CA THR A 282 8.99 -9.93 5.72
C THR A 282 7.59 -10.23 6.28
N CYS A 283 6.53 -9.70 5.67
CA CYS A 283 5.17 -10.01 6.05
C CYS A 283 4.84 -11.50 5.85
N HIS A 284 3.78 -11.98 6.53
CA HIS A 284 3.35 -13.35 6.38
C HIS A 284 2.91 -13.65 4.92
N PRO A 285 3.28 -14.80 4.33
CA PRO A 285 2.96 -15.12 2.93
C PRO A 285 1.46 -15.08 2.59
N ALA A 286 0.60 -15.43 3.55
CA ALA A 286 -0.85 -15.38 3.35
C ALA A 286 -1.45 -13.95 3.40
N CYS A 287 -0.64 -12.90 3.61
CA CYS A 287 -1.13 -11.52 3.62
C CYS A 287 -1.39 -10.99 2.21
N GLY A 288 -0.66 -11.44 1.20
CA GLY A 288 -0.83 -10.94 -0.16
C GLY A 288 0.02 -11.68 -1.19
N ALA A 289 -0.39 -11.54 -2.44
CA ALA A 289 0.34 -12.01 -3.60
C ALA A 289 0.38 -10.91 -4.66
N ALA A 290 1.43 -10.87 -5.47
CA ALA A 290 1.57 -9.86 -6.53
C ALA A 290 2.30 -10.41 -7.76
N THR A 291 2.07 -9.74 -8.88
CA THR A 291 2.82 -9.88 -10.12
C THR A 291 3.05 -8.52 -10.77
N TYR A 292 4.01 -8.46 -11.69
CA TYR A 292 4.18 -7.32 -12.60
C TYR A 292 3.78 -7.74 -14.01
N ILE A 293 2.97 -6.92 -14.66
CA ILE A 293 2.65 -7.06 -16.07
C ILE A 293 3.34 -5.97 -16.90
N PHE A 294 3.79 -6.35 -18.06
CA PHE A 294 4.28 -5.44 -19.11
C PHE A 294 3.22 -5.29 -20.17
N VAL A 295 3.07 -4.10 -20.72
CA VAL A 295 2.10 -3.83 -21.78
C VAL A 295 2.84 -3.59 -23.09
N ALA A 296 2.56 -4.43 -24.09
CA ALA A 296 3.10 -4.29 -25.42
C ALA A 296 2.07 -4.79 -26.46
N ASP A 297 1.83 -4.00 -27.50
CA ASP A 297 0.92 -4.33 -28.60
C ASP A 297 -0.48 -4.78 -28.11
N GLY A 298 -0.99 -4.13 -27.05
CA GLY A 298 -2.28 -4.41 -26.46
C GLY A 298 -2.34 -5.69 -25.58
N LYS A 299 -1.22 -6.42 -25.45
CA LYS A 299 -1.13 -7.63 -24.62
C LYS A 299 -0.61 -7.31 -23.21
N LYS A 300 -1.14 -8.03 -22.23
CA LYS A 300 -0.69 -8.01 -20.84
C LYS A 300 0.27 -9.19 -20.61
N ILE A 301 1.56 -8.93 -20.50
CA ILE A 301 2.59 -9.96 -20.41
C ILE A 301 3.16 -9.98 -18.99
N PRO A 302 2.81 -10.96 -18.14
CA PRO A 302 3.43 -11.12 -16.84
C PRO A 302 4.95 -11.33 -16.95
N ILE A 303 5.69 -10.79 -15.98
CA ILE A 303 7.16 -10.91 -15.93
C ILE A 303 7.62 -12.38 -15.96
N THR A 304 6.84 -13.26 -15.38
CA THR A 304 7.08 -14.70 -15.31
C THR A 304 7.04 -15.42 -16.65
N ARG A 305 6.41 -14.81 -17.66
CA ARG A 305 6.30 -15.41 -19.02
C ARG A 305 7.58 -15.32 -19.84
N PHE A 306 8.48 -14.42 -19.47
CA PHE A 306 9.75 -14.21 -20.19
C PHE A 306 10.97 -14.15 -19.25
N MET A 307 10.76 -14.25 -17.93
CA MET A 307 11.85 -14.23 -16.97
C MET A 307 11.73 -15.38 -15.97
N ASP A 308 12.81 -16.12 -15.78
CA ASP A 308 12.98 -17.06 -14.66
C ASP A 308 13.20 -16.24 -13.37
N VAL A 309 12.08 -15.81 -12.76
CA VAL A 309 12.09 -14.94 -11.58
C VAL A 309 12.67 -15.70 -10.38
N GLU A 310 12.36 -16.99 -10.20
CA GLU A 310 12.87 -17.80 -9.09
C GLU A 310 14.39 -17.98 -9.17
N GLY A 311 14.88 -18.42 -10.31
CA GLY A 311 16.33 -18.58 -10.52
C GLY A 311 17.09 -17.26 -10.39
N PHE A 312 16.50 -16.16 -10.83
CA PHE A 312 17.10 -14.83 -10.66
C PHE A 312 17.19 -14.40 -9.20
N LEU A 313 16.13 -14.59 -8.40
CA LEU A 313 16.14 -14.24 -6.99
C LEU A 313 17.09 -15.13 -6.18
N GLU A 314 17.20 -16.42 -6.51
CA GLU A 314 18.21 -17.31 -5.92
C GLU A 314 19.64 -16.84 -6.28
N TYR A 315 19.84 -16.42 -7.52
CA TYR A 315 21.12 -15.83 -7.95
C TYR A 315 21.46 -14.56 -7.16
N LEU A 316 20.49 -13.67 -6.93
CA LEU A 316 20.68 -12.46 -6.10
C LEU A 316 21.05 -12.83 -4.65
N THR A 317 20.41 -13.86 -4.06
CA THR A 317 20.75 -14.34 -2.72
C THR A 317 22.21 -14.79 -2.65
N ASN A 318 22.67 -15.56 -3.65
CA ASN A 318 24.07 -16.01 -3.75
C ASN A 318 25.05 -14.84 -3.89
N LEU A 319 24.69 -13.79 -4.64
CA LEU A 319 25.49 -12.58 -4.76
C LEU A 319 25.54 -11.77 -3.46
N SER A 320 24.42 -11.69 -2.75
CA SER A 320 24.32 -11.01 -1.45
C SER A 320 25.27 -11.66 -0.42
N THR A 321 25.31 -12.98 -0.36
CA THR A 321 26.22 -13.73 0.50
C THR A 321 27.69 -13.40 0.18
N LYS A 322 28.07 -13.42 -1.10
CA LYS A 322 29.43 -13.06 -1.53
C LYS A 322 29.83 -11.63 -1.17
N LEU A 323 28.89 -10.67 -1.28
CA LEU A 323 29.11 -9.27 -0.90
C LEU A 323 29.33 -9.11 0.60
N ARG A 324 28.58 -9.86 1.43
CA ARG A 324 28.72 -9.86 2.89
C ARG A 324 30.00 -10.50 3.37
N GLU A 325 30.40 -11.64 2.77
CA GLU A 325 31.64 -12.36 3.13
C GLU A 325 32.91 -11.59 2.77
N ARG A 326 32.89 -10.85 1.65
CA ARG A 326 34.04 -10.11 1.14
C ARG A 326 33.65 -8.71 0.68
N PRO A 327 33.38 -7.80 1.63
CA PRO A 327 32.99 -6.44 1.28
C PRO A 327 34.16 -5.68 0.60
N GLY A 328 33.82 -4.76 -0.31
CA GLY A 328 34.80 -3.89 -0.95
C GLY A 328 34.59 -3.67 -2.44
N ARG A 329 35.30 -2.66 -2.98
CA ARG A 329 35.12 -2.20 -4.37
C ARG A 329 35.39 -3.28 -5.41
N LEU A 330 36.40 -4.14 -5.19
CA LEU A 330 36.75 -5.22 -6.13
C LEU A 330 35.66 -6.28 -6.20
N THR A 331 35.06 -6.64 -5.07
CA THR A 331 33.91 -7.56 -5.04
C THR A 331 32.70 -6.97 -5.74
N LYS A 332 32.36 -5.70 -5.48
CA LYS A 332 31.27 -4.99 -6.17
C LYS A 332 31.48 -4.96 -7.68
N SER A 333 32.69 -4.66 -8.16
CA SER A 333 33.01 -4.68 -9.60
C SER A 333 32.83 -6.07 -10.22
N ARG A 334 33.28 -7.13 -9.52
CA ARG A 334 33.10 -8.53 -9.97
C ARG A 334 31.63 -8.93 -9.99
N VAL A 335 30.85 -8.52 -8.99
CA VAL A 335 29.40 -8.78 -8.92
C VAL A 335 28.67 -8.11 -10.07
N LEU A 336 28.96 -6.83 -10.38
CA LEU A 336 28.37 -6.14 -11.53
C LEU A 336 28.69 -6.85 -12.85
N LEU A 337 29.95 -7.25 -13.03
CA LEU A 337 30.37 -7.99 -14.22
C LEU A 337 29.66 -9.35 -14.33
N ASN A 338 29.49 -10.05 -13.21
CA ASN A 338 28.75 -11.31 -13.16
C ASN A 338 27.27 -11.11 -13.50
N ILE A 339 26.60 -10.11 -12.95
CA ILE A 339 25.23 -9.77 -13.30
C ILE A 339 25.15 -9.46 -14.79
N ALA A 340 26.03 -8.62 -15.31
CA ALA A 340 26.07 -8.25 -16.72
C ALA A 340 26.23 -9.45 -17.66
N ARG A 341 26.99 -10.49 -17.26
CA ARG A 341 27.20 -11.71 -18.05
C ARG A 341 26.10 -12.74 -17.89
N SER A 342 25.54 -12.86 -16.69
CA SER A 342 24.64 -13.96 -16.35
C SER A 342 23.17 -13.59 -16.51
N PHE A 343 22.81 -12.33 -16.54
CA PHE A 343 21.42 -11.86 -16.57
C PHE A 343 20.63 -12.44 -17.74
N GLY A 344 21.24 -12.56 -18.92
CA GLY A 344 20.59 -13.12 -20.11
C GLY A 344 20.17 -14.60 -19.94
N LYS A 345 20.68 -15.31 -18.92
CA LYS A 345 20.27 -16.71 -18.65
C LYS A 345 18.87 -16.79 -18.01
N PHE A 346 18.40 -15.70 -17.43
CA PHE A 346 17.11 -15.61 -16.75
C PHE A 346 16.03 -14.97 -17.62
N VAL A 347 16.35 -14.53 -18.84
CA VAL A 347 15.41 -13.84 -19.73
C VAL A 347 15.29 -14.61 -21.03
N ASP A 348 14.06 -14.95 -21.39
CA ASP A 348 13.70 -15.51 -22.69
C ASP A 348 13.52 -14.35 -23.68
N ASP A 349 14.51 -14.14 -24.52
CA ASP A 349 14.55 -13.04 -25.48
C ASP A 349 13.45 -13.14 -26.56
N GLU A 350 12.92 -14.35 -26.84
CA GLU A 350 11.85 -14.56 -27.82
C GLU A 350 10.47 -14.19 -27.25
N LYS A 351 10.28 -14.37 -25.93
CA LYS A 351 8.98 -14.10 -25.26
C LYS A 351 8.89 -12.72 -24.63
N LYS A 352 10.00 -12.01 -24.48
CA LYS A 352 9.97 -10.67 -23.88
C LYS A 352 9.21 -9.68 -24.74
N PRO A 353 8.56 -8.66 -24.16
CA PRO A 353 7.91 -7.58 -24.90
C PRO A 353 8.87 -6.90 -25.90
N PRO A 354 8.41 -6.59 -27.14
CA PRO A 354 9.22 -5.90 -28.12
C PRO A 354 9.79 -4.58 -27.60
N GLY A 355 11.06 -4.31 -27.90
CA GLY A 355 11.74 -3.08 -27.49
C GLY A 355 12.06 -2.97 -25.98
N LEU A 356 11.71 -3.98 -25.15
CA LEU A 356 12.02 -3.98 -23.74
C LEU A 356 13.50 -4.33 -23.50
N LYS A 357 14.26 -3.36 -22.99
CA LYS A 357 15.66 -3.55 -22.61
C LYS A 357 15.75 -4.03 -21.14
N VAL A 358 15.26 -5.25 -20.89
CA VAL A 358 15.17 -5.82 -19.52
C VAL A 358 16.48 -5.72 -18.76
N ARG A 359 17.61 -6.04 -19.42
CA ARG A 359 18.95 -5.97 -18.84
C ARG A 359 19.32 -4.56 -18.37
N SER A 360 19.11 -3.55 -19.21
CA SER A 360 19.39 -2.15 -18.87
C SER A 360 18.55 -1.69 -17.69
N LEU A 361 17.27 -2.06 -17.74
CA LEU A 361 16.29 -1.72 -16.71
C LEU A 361 16.67 -2.34 -15.34
N MET A 362 16.99 -3.62 -15.31
CA MET A 362 17.40 -4.30 -14.08
C MET A 362 18.75 -3.81 -13.54
N LEU A 363 19.71 -3.49 -14.41
CA LEU A 363 20.98 -2.91 -13.97
C LEU A 363 20.80 -1.51 -13.40
N SER A 364 19.88 -0.71 -13.92
CA SER A 364 19.55 0.59 -13.35
C SER A 364 18.91 0.47 -11.96
N VAL A 365 18.00 -0.49 -11.77
CA VAL A 365 17.35 -0.75 -10.47
C VAL A 365 18.37 -1.27 -9.45
N LEU A 366 19.18 -2.26 -9.81
CA LEU A 366 20.14 -2.88 -8.90
C LEU A 366 21.36 -1.98 -8.61
N GLY A 367 21.79 -1.18 -9.59
CA GLY A 367 22.99 -0.34 -9.48
C GLY A 367 22.77 0.98 -8.79
N SER A 368 21.63 1.65 -9.01
CA SER A 368 21.35 2.96 -8.44
C SER A 368 20.73 2.88 -7.04
N GLY A 369 19.96 1.83 -6.76
CA GLY A 369 19.20 1.70 -5.51
C GLY A 369 18.24 2.87 -5.24
N THR A 370 17.97 3.70 -6.25
CA THR A 370 17.14 4.92 -6.11
C THR A 370 15.77 4.75 -6.71
N TYR A 371 14.78 5.40 -6.10
CA TYR A 371 13.40 5.44 -6.59
C TYR A 371 13.27 6.05 -8.01
N SER A 372 14.20 6.92 -8.41
CA SER A 372 14.17 7.56 -9.73
C SER A 372 14.43 6.60 -10.88
N SER A 373 15.25 5.58 -10.69
CA SER A 373 15.51 4.55 -11.70
C SER A 373 14.33 3.62 -11.93
N LEU A 374 13.37 3.58 -11.01
CA LEU A 374 12.10 2.88 -11.17
C LEU A 374 11.11 3.64 -12.08
N GLY A 375 11.33 4.91 -12.37
CA GLY A 375 10.41 5.73 -13.18
C GLY A 375 10.20 5.19 -14.59
N GLU A 376 11.28 4.81 -15.29
CA GLU A 376 11.21 4.21 -16.63
C GLU A 376 10.60 2.80 -16.60
N PHE A 377 10.90 2.03 -15.56
CA PHE A 377 10.27 0.74 -15.32
C PHE A 377 8.74 0.89 -15.19
N HIS A 378 8.30 1.80 -14.34
CA HIS A 378 6.87 2.03 -14.09
C HIS A 378 6.11 2.64 -15.27
N SER A 379 6.79 3.22 -16.27
CA SER A 379 6.09 3.77 -17.46
C SER A 379 5.53 2.70 -18.40
N LYS A 380 6.02 1.46 -18.31
CA LYS A 380 5.62 0.33 -19.16
C LYS A 380 5.13 -0.88 -18.38
N THR A 381 5.03 -0.76 -17.05
CA THR A 381 4.64 -1.86 -16.18
C THR A 381 3.56 -1.43 -15.21
N MET A 382 2.68 -2.36 -14.87
CA MET A 382 1.71 -2.21 -13.80
C MET A 382 1.83 -3.40 -12.85
N MET A 383 1.85 -3.12 -11.55
CA MET A 383 1.77 -4.17 -10.53
C MET A 383 0.30 -4.57 -10.34
N ILE A 384 0.02 -5.85 -10.29
CA ILE A 384 -1.25 -6.38 -9.82
C ILE A 384 -0.98 -7.07 -8.49
N GLY A 385 -1.56 -6.54 -7.43
CA GLY A 385 -1.46 -7.08 -6.07
C GLY A 385 -2.83 -7.48 -5.53
N VAL A 386 -2.86 -8.53 -4.75
CA VAL A 386 -4.01 -8.93 -3.94
C VAL A 386 -3.58 -8.92 -2.50
N MET A 387 -4.24 -8.13 -1.66
CA MET A 387 -3.90 -8.01 -0.24
C MET A 387 -5.15 -8.28 0.60
N HIS A 388 -5.14 -9.38 1.37
CA HIS A 388 -6.26 -9.79 2.19
C HIS A 388 -6.01 -9.44 3.66
N PHE A 389 -6.62 -8.36 4.12
CA PHE A 389 -6.60 -7.97 5.53
C PHE A 389 -7.46 -8.93 6.36
N MET A 390 -6.98 -9.18 7.59
CA MET A 390 -7.74 -9.99 8.54
C MET A 390 -8.87 -9.20 9.17
N ASP A 391 -9.89 -9.93 9.57
CA ASP A 391 -11.02 -9.50 10.39
C ASP A 391 -11.19 -10.45 11.60
N PRO A 392 -12.12 -10.21 12.51
CA PRO A 392 -12.32 -11.06 13.69
C PRO A 392 -12.61 -12.54 13.39
N PHE A 393 -13.05 -12.88 12.18
CA PHE A 393 -13.46 -14.24 11.78
C PHE A 393 -12.34 -15.06 11.12
N ASN A 394 -11.22 -14.41 10.78
CA ASN A 394 -10.04 -15.08 10.19
C ASN A 394 -8.74 -14.60 10.85
N PHE A 395 -8.81 -14.15 12.10
CA PHE A 395 -7.70 -13.54 12.83
C PHE A 395 -6.62 -14.58 13.16
N ASP A 396 -5.36 -14.25 12.82
CA ASP A 396 -4.19 -15.12 12.98
C ASP A 396 -3.05 -14.34 13.63
N LEU A 397 -2.57 -14.84 14.79
CA LEU A 397 -1.52 -14.19 15.58
C LEU A 397 -0.14 -14.23 14.92
N ASP A 398 0.15 -15.25 14.11
CA ASP A 398 1.42 -15.31 13.39
C ASP A 398 1.49 -14.23 12.31
N ARG A 399 0.37 -14.02 11.60
CA ARG A 399 0.23 -12.88 10.69
C ARG A 399 0.34 -11.54 11.39
N VAL A 400 -0.19 -11.41 12.61
CA VAL A 400 -0.06 -10.17 13.41
C VAL A 400 1.40 -9.89 13.74
N ARG A 401 2.14 -10.89 14.23
CA ARG A 401 3.56 -10.73 14.59
C ARG A 401 4.45 -10.33 13.41
N LYS A 402 4.09 -10.79 12.22
CA LYS A 402 4.80 -10.53 10.95
C LYS A 402 4.18 -9.39 10.14
N CYS A 403 3.31 -8.58 10.72
CA CYS A 403 2.69 -7.47 10.00
C CYS A 403 3.71 -6.36 9.72
N ALA A 404 3.82 -5.93 8.48
CA ALA A 404 4.72 -4.85 8.04
C ALA A 404 3.98 -3.51 7.83
N ILE A 405 2.65 -3.50 7.97
CA ILE A 405 1.79 -2.33 7.81
C ILE A 405 1.20 -1.95 9.17
N HIS A 406 1.44 -0.74 9.64
CA HIS A 406 1.03 -0.32 10.97
C HIS A 406 0.26 1.00 10.96
N TYR A 407 -0.59 1.20 11.96
CA TYR A 407 -1.15 2.51 12.29
C TYR A 407 -0.30 3.18 13.37
N ALA A 408 0.09 4.43 13.14
CA ALA A 408 0.60 5.28 14.21
C ALA A 408 -0.56 6.05 14.82
N THR A 409 -0.58 6.13 16.16
CA THR A 409 -1.66 6.79 16.92
C THR A 409 -1.10 7.96 17.76
N PRO A 410 -1.93 8.97 18.11
CA PRO A 410 -1.47 10.15 18.84
C PRO A 410 -0.87 9.82 20.22
N ASP A 411 -1.25 8.69 20.84
CA ASP A 411 -0.68 8.22 22.11
C ASP A 411 0.68 7.53 21.95
N GLY A 412 1.29 7.58 20.77
CA GLY A 412 2.64 7.11 20.47
C GLY A 412 2.75 5.63 20.10
N ARG A 413 1.66 4.86 20.12
CA ARG A 413 1.66 3.45 19.72
C ARG A 413 1.77 3.32 18.20
N ILE A 414 2.33 2.19 17.77
CA ILE A 414 2.42 1.78 16.36
C ILE A 414 1.81 0.38 16.27
N ILE A 415 0.56 0.29 15.83
CA ILE A 415 -0.30 -0.90 15.92
C ILE A 415 -0.43 -1.59 14.58
N PRO A 416 -0.27 -2.93 14.47
CA PRO A 416 -0.49 -3.67 13.23
C PRO A 416 -1.86 -3.41 12.62
N PHE A 417 -1.91 -3.26 11.28
CA PHE A 417 -3.10 -2.81 10.54
C PHE A 417 -4.37 -3.60 10.88
N CYS A 418 -4.30 -4.94 10.80
CA CYS A 418 -5.46 -5.78 11.07
C CYS A 418 -5.89 -5.71 12.52
N THR A 419 -4.94 -5.69 13.46
CA THR A 419 -5.21 -5.57 14.90
C THR A 419 -5.84 -4.23 15.26
N TYR A 420 -5.35 -3.15 14.64
CA TYR A 420 -5.95 -1.83 14.83
C TYR A 420 -7.43 -1.83 14.43
N ASN A 421 -7.73 -2.29 13.22
CA ASN A 421 -9.10 -2.25 12.70
C ASN A 421 -10.05 -3.23 13.40
N SER A 422 -9.57 -4.41 13.83
CA SER A 422 -10.40 -5.43 14.45
C SER A 422 -10.59 -5.25 15.96
N ILE A 423 -9.61 -4.61 16.65
CA ILE A 423 -9.58 -4.63 18.13
C ILE A 423 -9.45 -3.20 18.71
N HIS A 424 -8.53 -2.38 18.18
CA HIS A 424 -8.10 -1.17 18.88
C HIS A 424 -8.77 0.11 18.40
N ARG A 425 -9.29 0.18 17.16
CA ARG A 425 -9.82 1.42 16.56
C ARG A 425 -10.83 2.12 17.44
N ILE A 426 -11.88 1.43 17.89
CA ILE A 426 -12.94 2.03 18.69
C ILE A 426 -12.38 2.57 20.01
N GLN A 427 -11.47 1.83 20.65
CA GLN A 427 -10.83 2.25 21.92
C GLN A 427 -9.95 3.48 21.73
N VAL A 428 -9.20 3.56 20.61
CA VAL A 428 -8.36 4.72 20.30
C VAL A 428 -9.24 5.94 20.01
N GLU A 429 -10.27 5.79 19.18
CA GLU A 429 -11.18 6.87 18.84
C GLU A 429 -11.96 7.40 20.05
N SER A 430 -12.45 6.53 20.93
CA SER A 430 -13.16 6.94 22.15
C SER A 430 -12.26 7.59 23.18
N LYS A 431 -11.00 7.16 23.30
CA LYS A 431 -10.06 7.69 24.27
C LYS A 431 -9.42 9.01 23.85
N LEU A 432 -9.14 9.17 22.56
CA LEU A 432 -8.38 10.30 22.03
C LEU A 432 -9.22 11.27 21.20
N GLY A 433 -10.43 10.85 20.83
CA GLY A 433 -11.37 11.69 20.07
C GLY A 433 -12.23 12.57 20.97
N VAL A 434 -12.90 13.50 20.34
CA VAL A 434 -13.91 14.37 20.97
C VAL A 434 -15.29 13.80 20.64
N PRO A 435 -16.25 13.75 21.59
CA PRO A 435 -17.61 13.37 21.29
C PRO A 435 -18.20 14.22 20.12
N MET A 436 -18.97 13.59 19.25
CA MET A 436 -19.50 14.22 18.03
C MET A 436 -20.30 15.49 18.33
N ASP A 437 -21.10 15.47 19.41
CA ASP A 437 -21.92 16.61 19.83
C ASP A 437 -21.06 17.81 20.21
N GLU A 438 -20.01 17.55 21.00
CA GLU A 438 -19.06 18.59 21.40
C GLU A 438 -18.28 19.15 20.19
N TRP A 439 -17.88 18.29 19.27
CA TRP A 439 -17.23 18.72 18.04
C TRP A 439 -18.13 19.64 17.21
N ASN A 440 -19.39 19.26 17.02
CA ASN A 440 -20.35 20.06 16.28
C ASN A 440 -20.59 21.43 16.94
N ALA A 441 -20.69 21.47 18.27
CA ALA A 441 -20.82 22.70 19.02
C ALA A 441 -19.59 23.62 18.83
N ARG A 442 -18.37 23.08 18.93
CA ARG A 442 -17.12 23.82 18.70
C ARG A 442 -17.04 24.38 17.26
N LYS A 443 -17.46 23.59 16.28
CA LYS A 443 -17.47 24.00 14.87
C LYS A 443 -18.45 25.15 14.65
N ALA A 444 -19.68 25.04 15.16
CA ALA A 444 -20.71 26.10 15.06
C ALA A 444 -20.25 27.42 15.72
N ALA A 445 -19.58 27.34 16.88
CA ALA A 445 -19.02 28.50 17.56
C ALA A 445 -17.93 29.20 16.71
N LYS A 446 -17.02 28.45 16.10
CA LYS A 446 -15.98 28.99 15.19
C LYS A 446 -16.58 29.67 13.95
N GLU A 447 -17.57 29.04 13.32
CA GLU A 447 -18.28 29.62 12.17
C GLU A 447 -19.03 30.90 12.52
N ALA A 448 -19.66 30.97 13.70
CA ALA A 448 -20.34 32.17 14.20
C ALA A 448 -19.34 33.30 14.49
N GLN A 449 -18.15 32.97 15.00
CA GLN A 449 -17.10 33.97 15.25
C GLN A 449 -16.52 34.52 13.94
N ALA A 450 -16.28 33.65 12.94
CA ALA A 450 -15.78 34.05 11.63
C ALA A 450 -16.76 34.92 10.83
N ARG A 451 -18.06 34.84 11.10
CA ARG A 451 -19.10 35.71 10.48
C ARG A 451 -19.24 37.08 11.17
N ARG A 452 -18.64 37.25 12.36
CA ARG A 452 -18.72 38.49 13.15
C ARG A 452 -17.45 39.37 13.03
N GLY A 453 -16.38 38.84 12.51
CA GLY A 453 -15.14 39.54 12.18
C GLY A 453 -14.99 39.72 10.67
#